data_2cdbc9c34a9a8725c53bcdbd826e5059
#
_entry.id   2cdbc9c34a9a8725c53bcdbd826e5059
#
_cell.length_a   1.000
_cell.length_b   1.000
_cell.length_c   1.000
_cell.angle_alpha   90.00
_cell.angle_beta   90.00
_cell.angle_gamma   90.00
#
_symmetry.space_group_name_H-M   'P 1'
#
loop_
_entity.id
_entity.type
_entity.pdbx_description
1 polymer ?
#
loop_
_entity_poly.entity_id
_entity_poly.type
_entity_poly.pdbx_seq_one_letter_code
_entity_poly.pdbx_strand_id
1 'polypeptide(L)'
;MTKSEFVEHVAQKSGLDRGQAGKAVDAALEVIEETLTRGGEVTISGFGKFHVAERGAREGVHPRTGEPIQIAASKVPRFTAGSGLKKAVKG
;
A
#
# COMPACT_ATOMS: atom_id res chain seq x y z
N MET A 1 14.92 3.87 4.39
CA MET A 1 14.93 5.31 4.05
C MET A 1 13.63 5.99 4.40
N THR A 2 13.69 7.27 4.67
CA THR A 2 12.51 8.08 4.95
C THR A 2 11.87 8.56 3.65
N LYS A 3 10.66 9.15 3.74
CA LYS A 3 10.00 9.76 2.59
C LYS A 3 10.85 10.87 2.00
N SER A 4 11.49 11.67 2.85
CA SER A 4 12.36 12.76 2.43
C SER A 4 13.54 12.27 1.60
N GLU A 5 14.19 11.21 2.06
CA GLU A 5 15.28 10.56 1.33
C GLU A 5 14.78 9.92 0.03
N PHE A 6 13.61 9.32 0.06
CA PHE A 6 12.98 8.74 -1.13
C PHE A 6 12.75 9.81 -2.21
N VAL A 7 12.19 10.96 -1.83
CA VAL A 7 11.98 12.09 -2.74
C VAL A 7 13.30 12.56 -3.36
N GLU A 8 14.35 12.64 -2.55
CA GLU A 8 15.67 13.03 -3.01
C GLU A 8 16.24 12.06 -4.07
N HIS A 9 16.08 10.76 -3.84
CA HIS A 9 16.49 9.75 -4.81
C HIS A 9 15.67 9.80 -6.10
N VAL A 10 14.37 10.06 -5.99
CA VAL A 10 13.49 10.24 -7.15
C VAL A 10 13.93 11.45 -7.96
N ALA A 11 14.26 12.56 -7.29
CA ALA A 11 14.75 13.76 -7.96
C ALA A 11 16.01 13.46 -8.77
N GLN A 12 16.97 12.76 -8.18
CA GLN A 12 18.23 12.39 -8.83
C GLN A 12 18.00 11.49 -10.05
N LYS A 13 17.16 10.48 -9.91
CA LYS A 13 16.89 9.54 -11.00
C LYS A 13 16.08 10.13 -12.14
N SER A 14 15.15 11.01 -11.85
CA SER A 14 14.23 11.58 -12.83
C SER A 14 14.77 12.83 -13.52
N GLY A 15 15.76 13.47 -12.94
CA GLY A 15 16.25 14.76 -13.42
C GLY A 15 15.37 15.94 -13.00
N LEU A 16 14.35 15.69 -12.18
CA LEU A 16 13.51 16.74 -11.62
C LEU A 16 14.20 17.40 -10.44
N ASP A 17 13.87 18.66 -10.16
CA ASP A 17 14.32 19.26 -8.92
C ASP A 17 13.55 18.65 -7.73
N ARG A 18 14.03 18.91 -6.52
CA ARG A 18 13.47 18.33 -5.31
C ARG A 18 12.00 18.73 -5.09
N GLY A 19 11.63 19.95 -5.41
CA GLY A 19 10.25 20.44 -5.30
C GLY A 19 9.31 19.70 -6.24
N GLN A 20 9.72 19.54 -7.50
CA GLN A 20 8.97 18.81 -8.50
C GLN A 20 8.86 17.31 -8.16
N ALA A 21 9.97 16.72 -7.73
CA ALA A 21 9.99 15.31 -7.30
C ALA A 21 9.07 15.06 -6.11
N GLY A 22 9.07 15.96 -5.14
CA GLY A 22 8.18 15.89 -3.98
C GLY A 22 6.71 15.93 -4.37
N LYS A 23 6.34 16.82 -5.28
CA LYS A 23 4.97 16.89 -5.80
C LYS A 23 4.57 15.62 -6.53
N ALA A 24 5.46 15.08 -7.35
CA ALA A 24 5.20 13.85 -8.09
C ALA A 24 5.01 12.65 -7.17
N VAL A 25 5.86 12.52 -6.16
CA VAL A 25 5.76 11.45 -5.17
C VAL A 25 4.45 11.58 -4.37
N ASP A 26 4.14 12.78 -3.90
CA ASP A 26 2.91 13.03 -3.15
C ASP A 26 1.67 12.71 -3.98
N ALA A 27 1.65 13.14 -5.24
CA ALA A 27 0.54 12.87 -6.15
C ALA A 27 0.38 11.37 -6.39
N ALA A 28 1.48 10.65 -6.59
CA ALA A 28 1.45 9.20 -6.79
C ALA A 28 0.86 8.47 -5.58
N LEU A 29 1.29 8.85 -4.38
CA LEU A 29 0.79 8.25 -3.15
C LEU A 29 -0.69 8.58 -2.92
N GLU A 30 -1.12 9.80 -3.23
CA GLU A 30 -2.52 10.21 -3.13
C GLU A 30 -3.40 9.42 -4.09
N VAL A 31 -2.97 9.20 -5.32
CA VAL A 31 -3.73 8.40 -6.30
C VAL A 31 -3.91 6.97 -5.81
N ILE A 32 -2.87 6.38 -5.25
CA ILE A 32 -2.95 5.04 -4.66
C ILE A 32 -3.95 5.03 -3.50
N GLU A 33 -3.83 5.97 -2.58
CA GLU A 33 -4.71 6.07 -1.42
C GLU A 33 -6.18 6.25 -1.81
N GLU A 34 -6.45 7.18 -2.71
CA GLU A 34 -7.80 7.45 -3.19
C GLU A 34 -8.43 6.25 -3.89
N THR A 35 -7.64 5.56 -4.70
CA THR A 35 -8.10 4.38 -5.42
C THR A 35 -8.48 3.25 -4.45
N LEU A 36 -7.63 2.99 -3.47
CA LEU A 36 -7.89 1.97 -2.46
C LEU A 36 -9.08 2.33 -1.57
N THR A 37 -9.23 3.61 -1.24
CA THR A 37 -10.35 4.10 -0.43
C THR A 37 -11.69 3.80 -1.12
N ARG A 38 -11.73 3.82 -2.44
CA ARG A 38 -12.91 3.49 -3.24
C ARG A 38 -13.06 1.99 -3.52
N GLY A 39 -12.19 1.16 -2.96
CA GLY A 39 -12.22 -0.27 -3.16
C GLY A 39 -11.59 -0.75 -4.46
N GLY A 40 -10.91 0.15 -5.18
CA GLY A 40 -10.19 -0.20 -6.41
C GLY A 40 -8.78 -0.72 -6.13
N GLU A 41 -8.07 -0.99 -7.20
CA GLU A 41 -6.68 -1.44 -7.11
C GLU A 41 -5.79 -0.70 -8.11
N VAL A 42 -4.49 -0.64 -7.81
CA VAL A 42 -3.49 -0.04 -8.68
C VAL A 42 -2.46 -1.11 -9.04
N THR A 43 -2.41 -1.46 -10.30
CA THR A 43 -1.46 -2.45 -10.81
C THR A 43 -0.37 -1.75 -11.59
N ILE A 44 0.89 -1.95 -11.17
CA ILE A 44 2.06 -1.41 -11.85
C ILE A 44 2.83 -2.60 -12.41
N SER A 45 2.83 -2.73 -13.73
CA SER A 45 3.45 -3.87 -14.43
C SER A 45 4.88 -4.09 -13.99
N GLY A 46 5.21 -5.33 -13.65
CA GLY A 46 6.56 -5.70 -13.23
C GLY A 46 6.93 -5.30 -11.80
N PHE A 47 6.16 -4.42 -11.20
CA PHE A 47 6.42 -3.93 -9.84
C PHE A 47 5.51 -4.59 -8.80
N GLY A 48 4.21 -4.40 -8.93
CA GLY A 48 3.27 -4.99 -8.00
C GLY A 48 1.88 -4.39 -8.07
N LYS A 49 1.03 -4.86 -7.18
CA LYS A 49 -0.36 -4.43 -7.12
C LYS A 49 -0.72 -3.97 -5.72
N PHE A 50 -1.25 -2.76 -5.63
CA PHE A 50 -1.85 -2.22 -4.40
C PHE A 50 -3.34 -2.54 -4.43
N HIS A 51 -3.85 -3.17 -3.40
CA HIS A 51 -5.25 -3.59 -3.36
C HIS A 51 -5.78 -3.59 -1.93
N VAL A 52 -7.07 -3.80 -1.80
CA VAL A 52 -7.74 -3.88 -0.50
C VAL A 52 -8.12 -5.32 -0.24
N ALA A 53 -7.72 -5.84 0.91
CA ALA A 53 -8.18 -7.13 1.40
C ALA A 53 -9.32 -6.86 2.40
N GLU A 54 -10.39 -7.63 2.28
CA GLU A 54 -11.52 -7.55 3.20
C GLU A 54 -11.51 -8.75 4.13
N ARG A 55 -11.61 -8.46 5.43
CA ARG A 55 -11.89 -9.48 6.42
C ARG A 55 -13.39 -9.39 6.72
N GLY A 56 -14.13 -10.43 6.42
CA GLY A 56 -15.54 -10.49 6.73
C GLY A 56 -15.80 -10.48 8.24
N ALA A 57 -17.01 -10.11 8.64
CA ALA A 57 -17.45 -10.23 10.01
C ALA A 57 -17.39 -11.70 10.43
N ARG A 58 -16.94 -11.95 11.64
CA ARG A 58 -16.81 -13.32 12.16
C ARG A 58 -17.12 -13.33 13.65
N GLU A 59 -17.46 -14.51 14.16
CA GLU A 59 -17.64 -14.72 15.59
C GLU A 59 -16.29 -15.04 16.22
N GLY A 60 -16.04 -14.44 17.35
CA GLY A 60 -14.89 -14.74 18.19
C GLY A 60 -15.35 -15.06 19.59
N VAL A 61 -14.40 -15.25 20.49
CA VAL A 61 -14.68 -15.56 21.90
C VAL A 61 -13.98 -14.52 22.77
N HIS A 62 -14.72 -13.98 23.72
CA HIS A 62 -14.16 -13.02 24.68
C HIS A 62 -13.10 -13.73 25.53
N PRO A 63 -11.86 -13.20 25.60
CA PRO A 63 -10.75 -13.92 26.27
C PRO A 63 -10.94 -14.11 27.78
N ARG A 64 -11.75 -13.29 28.43
CA ARG A 64 -11.99 -13.38 29.88
C ARG A 64 -13.21 -14.21 30.26
N THR A 65 -14.29 -14.04 29.51
CA THR A 65 -15.59 -14.62 29.86
C THR A 65 -15.95 -15.85 29.04
N GLY A 66 -15.28 -16.06 27.91
CA GLY A 66 -15.63 -17.10 26.97
C GLY A 66 -16.92 -16.83 26.20
N GLU A 67 -17.50 -15.64 26.36
CA GLU A 67 -18.72 -15.27 25.64
C GLU A 67 -18.44 -15.03 24.15
N PRO A 68 -19.35 -15.45 23.25
CA PRO A 68 -19.18 -15.16 21.84
C PRO A 68 -19.28 -13.65 21.57
N ILE A 69 -18.38 -13.14 20.75
CA ILE A 69 -18.37 -11.75 20.32
C ILE A 69 -18.34 -11.70 18.79
N GLN A 70 -18.91 -10.65 18.24
CA GLN A 70 -18.91 -10.41 16.80
C GLN A 70 -17.70 -9.52 16.45
N ILE A 71 -16.82 -10.05 15.58
CA ILE A 71 -15.70 -9.26 15.06
C ILE A 71 -16.17 -8.61 13.77
N ALA A 72 -16.19 -7.28 13.74
CA ALA A 72 -16.66 -6.52 12.59
C ALA A 72 -15.79 -6.75 11.36
N ALA A 73 -16.40 -6.64 10.18
CA ALA A 73 -15.68 -6.62 8.91
C ALA A 73 -14.70 -5.45 8.88
N SER A 74 -13.53 -5.68 8.32
CA SER A 74 -12.51 -4.64 8.19
C SER A 74 -11.88 -4.68 6.80
N LYS A 75 -11.39 -3.54 6.34
CA LYS A 75 -10.67 -3.40 5.07
C LYS A 75 -9.22 -3.06 5.39
N VAL A 76 -8.30 -3.76 4.74
CA VAL A 76 -6.86 -3.59 4.97
C VAL A 76 -6.17 -3.35 3.64
N PRO A 77 -5.37 -2.27 3.51
CA PRO A 77 -4.57 -2.09 2.31
C PRO A 77 -3.46 -3.13 2.28
N ARG A 78 -3.22 -3.68 1.09
CA ARG A 78 -2.16 -4.66 0.87
C ARG A 78 -1.39 -4.37 -0.39
N PHE A 79 -0.16 -4.84 -0.41
CA PHE A 79 0.70 -4.78 -1.59
C PHE A 79 1.16 -6.18 -1.93
N THR A 80 0.93 -6.60 -3.17
CA THR A 80 1.42 -7.88 -3.69
C THR A 80 2.55 -7.58 -4.67
N ALA A 81 3.75 -8.02 -4.37
CA ALA A 81 4.91 -7.79 -5.22
C ALA A 81 4.74 -8.51 -6.57
N GLY A 82 5.09 -7.82 -7.64
CA GLY A 82 5.11 -8.40 -8.98
C GLY A 82 6.35 -9.28 -9.19
N SER A 83 6.33 -10.07 -10.25
CA SER A 83 7.44 -10.98 -10.57
C SER A 83 8.77 -10.27 -10.78
N GLY A 84 8.74 -9.12 -11.44
CA GLY A 84 9.96 -8.31 -11.67
C GLY A 84 10.59 -7.83 -10.38
N LEU A 85 9.77 -7.30 -9.46
CA LEU A 85 10.26 -6.84 -8.16
C LEU A 85 10.77 -8.00 -7.31
N LYS A 86 10.06 -9.11 -7.26
CA LYS A 86 10.49 -10.31 -6.53
C LYS A 86 11.84 -10.80 -7.02
N LYS A 87 12.00 -10.84 -8.34
CA LYS A 87 13.25 -11.28 -8.98
C LYS A 87 14.39 -10.35 -8.67
N ALA A 88 14.16 -9.04 -8.71
CA ALA A 88 15.17 -8.04 -8.39
C ALA A 88 15.66 -8.14 -6.94
N VAL A 89 14.74 -8.34 -6.00
CA VAL A 89 15.07 -8.47 -4.58
C VAL A 89 15.77 -9.79 -4.28
N LYS A 90 15.36 -10.84 -4.93
CA LYS A 90 15.94 -12.18 -4.75
C LYS A 90 17.39 -12.28 -5.27
N GLY A 91 17.70 -11.50 -6.25
CA GLY A 91 19.06 -11.44 -6.84
C GLY A 91 19.23 -12.32 -8.06
#